data_12956e1b0d5383c4a7c3f9d21cc8e8c8
#
_entry.id   12956e1b0d5383c4a7c3f9d21cc8e8c8
#
_cell.length_a   1.000
_cell.length_b   1.000
_cell.length_c   1.000
_cell.angle_alpha   90.00
_cell.angle_beta   90.00
_cell.angle_gamma   90.00
#
_symmetry.space_group_name_H-M   'P 1'
#
loop_
_entity.id
_entity.type
_entity.pdbx_description
1 polymer ?
#
loop_
_entity_poly.entity_id
_entity_poly.type
_entity_poly.pdbx_seq_one_letter_code
_entity_poly.pdbx_strand_id
1 'polypeptide(L)'
;QYPADDLIPELDKDVKRLQLIADRFSKIGSLPEPVPTSLNEVMDHVIDYMDRRTSKRVKMVKQFPDHDITVNLNASLFEWVIENLSKNAVDAMGGEAGTITLHVEETPTKAIIEVSDTGKGIRKKDLSNVFKPGFTTKKRGWGLGLSLAKRIVEEYHKGRIWVKSSEVGHGTTFRIELKK
;
A
#
# COMPACT_ATOMS: atom_id res chain seq x y z
N GLN A 1 17.21 -11.32 12.49
CA GLN A 1 16.40 -11.81 13.60
C GLN A 1 16.04 -10.63 14.49
N TYR A 2 14.74 -10.32 14.60
CA TYR A 2 14.28 -9.21 15.44
C TYR A 2 14.25 -9.66 16.89
N PRO A 3 14.67 -8.80 17.84
CA PRO A 3 14.45 -9.09 19.25
C PRO A 3 12.96 -9.28 19.52
N ALA A 4 12.61 -10.28 20.31
CA ALA A 4 11.19 -10.58 20.60
C ALA A 4 10.45 -9.38 21.22
N ASP A 5 11.17 -8.52 21.93
CA ASP A 5 10.62 -7.35 22.62
C ASP A 5 10.20 -6.22 21.64
N ASP A 6 10.80 -6.15 20.43
CA ASP A 6 10.45 -5.16 19.42
C ASP A 6 9.36 -5.64 18.47
N LEU A 7 9.17 -6.95 18.35
CA LEU A 7 8.24 -7.55 17.41
C LEU A 7 6.79 -7.55 17.92
N ILE A 8 6.60 -7.81 19.22
CA ILE A 8 5.27 -7.94 19.82
C ILE A 8 4.48 -6.62 19.80
N PRO A 9 5.06 -5.45 20.17
CA PRO A 9 4.33 -4.18 20.09
C PRO A 9 3.94 -3.78 18.67
N GLU A 10 4.80 -4.03 17.69
CA GLU A 10 4.52 -3.71 16.28
C GLU A 10 3.41 -4.60 15.71
N LEU A 11 3.45 -5.92 16.00
CA LEU A 11 2.40 -6.84 15.61
C LEU A 11 1.07 -6.49 16.26
N ASP A 12 1.06 -6.12 17.53
CA ASP A 12 -0.15 -5.73 18.25
C ASP A 12 -0.79 -4.48 17.65
N LYS A 13 0.02 -3.47 17.30
CA LYS A 13 -0.45 -2.26 16.62
C LYS A 13 -1.07 -2.59 15.26
N ASP A 14 -0.41 -3.41 14.46
CA ASP A 14 -0.90 -3.80 13.14
C ASP A 14 -2.19 -4.62 13.22
N VAL A 15 -2.27 -5.54 14.17
CA VAL A 15 -3.48 -6.34 14.40
C VAL A 15 -4.64 -5.45 14.84
N LYS A 16 -4.41 -4.53 15.77
CA LYS A 16 -5.44 -3.59 16.23
C LYS A 16 -5.93 -2.69 15.10
N ARG A 17 -5.01 -2.21 14.28
CA ARG A 17 -5.34 -1.38 13.12
C ARG A 17 -6.16 -2.15 12.09
N LEU A 18 -5.77 -3.39 11.78
CA LEU A 18 -6.53 -4.28 10.90
C LEU A 18 -7.92 -4.58 11.46
N GLN A 19 -8.03 -4.84 12.76
CA GLN A 19 -9.31 -5.04 13.43
C GLN A 19 -10.23 -3.83 13.32
N LEU A 20 -9.69 -2.63 13.55
CA LEU A 20 -10.43 -1.38 13.42
C LEU A 20 -10.98 -1.20 12.00
N ILE A 21 -10.16 -1.47 11.00
CA ILE A 21 -10.55 -1.37 9.60
C ILE A 21 -11.60 -2.42 9.26
N ALA A 22 -11.39 -3.67 9.68
CA ALA A 22 -12.34 -4.76 9.45
C ALA A 22 -13.69 -4.48 10.13
N ASP A 23 -13.68 -3.99 11.38
CA ASP A 23 -14.89 -3.63 12.12
C ASP A 23 -15.66 -2.50 11.42
N ARG A 24 -14.96 -1.52 10.87
CA ARG A 24 -15.57 -0.44 10.09
C ARG A 24 -16.23 -0.97 8.82
N PHE A 25 -15.61 -1.94 8.13
CA PHE A 25 -16.17 -2.55 6.94
C PHE A 25 -17.38 -3.45 7.23
N SER A 26 -17.44 -4.08 8.40
CA SER A 26 -18.58 -4.91 8.78
C SER A 26 -19.84 -4.08 9.03
N LYS A 27 -19.70 -2.79 9.32
CA LYS A 27 -20.82 -1.86 9.53
C LYS A 27 -21.04 -1.00 8.29
N ILE A 28 -21.53 -1.63 7.22
CA ILE A 28 -21.86 -0.92 5.97
C ILE A 28 -22.84 0.21 6.29
N GLY A 29 -22.51 1.44 5.89
CA GLY A 29 -23.31 2.62 6.16
C GLY A 29 -22.85 3.48 7.33
N SER A 30 -21.89 3.00 8.15
CA SER A 30 -21.29 3.79 9.23
C SER A 30 -19.96 4.45 8.85
N LEU A 31 -19.41 4.11 7.67
CA LEU A 31 -18.18 4.74 7.17
C LEU A 31 -18.49 6.12 6.61
N PRO A 32 -17.70 7.14 6.96
CA PRO A 32 -17.88 8.45 6.36
C PRO A 32 -17.64 8.38 4.85
N GLU A 33 -18.40 9.15 4.09
CA GLU A 33 -18.19 9.27 2.65
C GLU A 33 -16.79 9.84 2.38
N PRO A 34 -16.11 9.39 1.30
CA PRO A 34 -14.87 10.01 0.89
C PRO A 34 -15.06 11.50 0.62
N VAL A 35 -14.11 12.32 1.03
CA VAL A 35 -14.15 13.79 0.89
C VAL A 35 -12.99 14.28 0.03
N PRO A 36 -13.12 15.46 -0.62
CA PRO A 36 -12.01 16.04 -1.38
C PRO A 36 -10.77 16.17 -0.51
N THR A 37 -9.68 15.57 -0.95
CA THR A 37 -8.46 15.42 -0.17
C THR A 37 -7.25 15.61 -1.08
N SER A 38 -6.19 16.25 -0.58
CA SER A 38 -4.91 16.34 -1.30
C SER A 38 -4.23 14.99 -1.33
N LEU A 39 -4.16 14.39 -2.52
CA LEU A 39 -3.46 13.12 -2.71
C LEU A 39 -1.96 13.27 -2.41
N ASN A 40 -1.37 14.39 -2.81
CA ASN A 40 0.05 14.66 -2.56
C ASN A 40 0.36 14.67 -1.06
N GLU A 41 -0.48 15.28 -0.24
CA GLU A 41 -0.30 15.29 1.23
C GLU A 41 -0.42 13.89 1.83
N VAL A 42 -1.38 13.11 1.38
CA VAL A 42 -1.55 11.72 1.84
C VAL A 42 -0.29 10.91 1.54
N MET A 43 0.23 11.04 0.34
CA MET A 43 1.45 10.34 -0.07
C MET A 43 2.69 10.82 0.69
N ASP A 44 2.79 12.13 0.96
CA ASP A 44 3.88 12.68 1.79
C ASP A 44 3.86 12.12 3.21
N HIS A 45 2.68 11.98 3.82
CA HIS A 45 2.54 11.37 5.15
C HIS A 45 3.04 9.92 5.15
N VAL A 46 2.75 9.17 4.10
CA VAL A 46 3.22 7.79 3.97
C VAL A 46 4.74 7.74 3.85
N ILE A 47 5.32 8.62 3.04
CA ILE A 47 6.79 8.69 2.89
C ILE A 47 7.45 8.99 4.23
N ASP A 48 6.97 9.99 4.96
CA ASP A 48 7.50 10.33 6.29
C ASP A 48 7.39 9.16 7.27
N TYR A 49 6.24 8.48 7.26
CA TYR A 49 6.02 7.30 8.10
C TYR A 49 7.02 6.18 7.77
N MET A 50 7.20 5.89 6.48
CA MET A 50 8.09 4.82 6.02
C MET A 50 9.57 5.16 6.27
N ASP A 51 9.98 6.40 6.05
CA ASP A 51 11.37 6.84 6.27
C ASP A 51 11.83 6.63 7.72
N ARG A 52 10.92 6.80 8.67
CA ARG A 52 11.23 6.60 10.10
C ARG A 52 11.34 5.13 10.50
N ARG A 53 10.72 4.23 9.75
CA ARG A 53 10.56 2.82 10.11
C ARG A 53 11.32 1.86 9.21
N THR A 54 11.92 2.37 8.15
CA THR A 54 12.59 1.55 7.14
C THR A 54 14.09 1.72 7.26
N SER A 55 14.83 0.64 6.98
CA SER A 55 16.29 0.68 6.91
C SER A 55 16.76 1.72 5.90
N LYS A 56 17.88 2.39 6.20
CA LYS A 56 18.52 3.34 5.29
C LYS A 56 18.97 2.71 3.96
N ARG A 57 19.01 1.38 3.88
CA ARG A 57 19.31 0.65 2.65
C ARG A 57 18.17 0.74 1.63
N VAL A 58 16.95 1.02 2.10
CA VAL A 58 15.79 1.19 1.24
C VAL A 58 15.55 2.67 1.04
N LYS A 59 15.66 3.11 -0.21
CA LYS A 59 15.46 4.50 -0.58
C LYS A 59 14.02 4.71 -1.04
N MET A 60 13.35 5.70 -0.46
CA MET A 60 12.03 6.14 -0.90
C MET A 60 12.19 7.27 -1.92
N VAL A 61 11.62 7.10 -3.10
CA VAL A 61 11.66 8.10 -4.19
C VAL A 61 10.25 8.60 -4.45
N LYS A 62 10.13 9.91 -4.55
CA LYS A 62 8.87 10.61 -4.76
C LYS A 62 8.84 11.14 -6.19
N GLN A 63 7.79 10.78 -6.95
CA GLN A 63 7.54 11.26 -8.31
C GLN A 63 6.14 11.85 -8.39
N PHE A 64 6.00 13.09 -7.94
CA PHE A 64 4.72 13.80 -7.91
C PHE A 64 4.74 14.97 -8.88
N PRO A 65 3.59 15.38 -9.45
CA PRO A 65 3.53 16.58 -10.26
C PRO A 65 3.75 17.84 -9.42
N ASP A 66 4.03 18.96 -10.06
CA ASP A 66 4.26 20.26 -9.40
C ASP A 66 2.98 20.85 -8.78
N HIS A 67 1.83 20.36 -9.21
CA HIS A 67 0.53 20.81 -8.70
C HIS A 67 -0.10 19.77 -7.80
N ASP A 68 -1.00 20.19 -6.94
CA ASP A 68 -1.73 19.31 -6.04
C ASP A 68 -2.85 18.59 -6.79
N ILE A 69 -3.02 17.29 -6.49
CA ILE A 69 -4.12 16.49 -7.04
C ILE A 69 -5.15 16.30 -5.94
N THR A 70 -6.36 16.80 -6.19
CA THR A 70 -7.49 16.64 -5.27
C THR A 70 -8.38 15.51 -5.76
N VAL A 71 -8.68 14.56 -4.88
CA VAL A 71 -9.54 13.42 -5.17
C VAL A 71 -10.32 13.05 -3.91
N ASN A 72 -11.48 12.46 -4.08
CA ASN A 72 -12.29 12.03 -2.93
C ASN A 72 -11.66 10.82 -2.25
N LEU A 73 -11.23 10.98 -1.01
CA LEU A 73 -10.57 9.95 -0.22
C LEU A 73 -11.05 9.96 1.22
N ASN A 74 -10.92 8.81 1.86
CA ASN A 74 -10.75 8.74 3.30
C ASN A 74 -9.24 8.65 3.55
N ALA A 75 -8.64 9.73 4.05
CA ALA A 75 -7.19 9.85 4.20
C ALA A 75 -6.59 8.69 5.01
N SER A 76 -7.18 8.37 6.15
CA SER A 76 -6.66 7.29 7.03
C SER A 76 -6.67 5.93 6.35
N LEU A 77 -7.75 5.59 5.67
CA LEU A 77 -7.87 4.31 4.96
C LEU A 77 -6.92 4.25 3.77
N PHE A 78 -6.82 5.33 3.01
CA PHE A 78 -5.95 5.35 1.84
C PHE A 78 -4.47 5.34 2.23
N GLU A 79 -4.08 6.06 3.27
CA GLU A 79 -2.73 5.99 3.85
C GLU A 79 -2.37 4.55 4.22
N TRP A 80 -3.29 3.84 4.87
CA TRP A 80 -3.08 2.44 5.23
C TRP A 80 -2.83 1.56 4.00
N VAL A 81 -3.59 1.78 2.91
CA VAL A 81 -3.39 1.04 1.65
C VAL A 81 -1.96 1.23 1.12
N ILE A 82 -1.52 2.48 1.04
CA ILE A 82 -0.19 2.80 0.49
C ILE A 82 0.92 2.31 1.43
N GLU A 83 0.75 2.45 2.74
CA GLU A 83 1.68 1.90 3.72
C GLU A 83 1.81 0.38 3.57
N ASN A 84 0.68 -0.31 3.39
CA ASN A 84 0.67 -1.76 3.23
C ASN A 84 1.42 -2.19 1.96
N LEU A 85 1.19 -1.51 0.84
CA LEU A 85 1.93 -1.76 -0.40
C LEU A 85 3.42 -1.46 -0.21
N SER A 86 3.76 -0.39 0.49
CA SER A 86 5.15 0.00 0.76
C SER A 86 5.86 -1.01 1.68
N LYS A 87 5.17 -1.51 2.70
CA LYS A 87 5.72 -2.56 3.57
C LYS A 87 5.97 -3.86 2.79
N ASN A 88 5.07 -4.23 1.89
CA ASN A 88 5.28 -5.38 1.02
C ASN A 88 6.50 -5.17 0.11
N ALA A 89 6.70 -3.96 -0.38
CA ALA A 89 7.87 -3.62 -1.17
C ALA A 89 9.17 -3.78 -0.37
N VAL A 90 9.20 -3.30 0.87
CA VAL A 90 10.35 -3.48 1.78
C VAL A 90 10.64 -4.96 1.99
N ASP A 91 9.60 -5.76 2.26
CA ASP A 91 9.75 -7.21 2.47
C ASP A 91 10.27 -7.91 1.21
N ALA A 92 9.87 -7.46 0.05
CA ALA A 92 10.32 -8.02 -1.23
C ALA A 92 11.81 -7.80 -1.48
N MET A 93 12.43 -6.85 -0.81
CA MET A 93 13.88 -6.60 -0.90
C MET A 93 14.70 -7.54 -0.03
N GLY A 94 14.07 -8.25 0.92
CA GLY A 94 14.71 -9.29 1.71
C GLY A 94 15.92 -8.83 2.53
N GLY A 95 15.93 -7.59 3.01
CA GLY A 95 17.04 -7.01 3.75
C GLY A 95 18.15 -6.40 2.89
N GLU A 96 18.05 -6.54 1.57
CA GLU A 96 18.98 -5.95 0.62
C GLU A 96 18.69 -4.48 0.38
N ALA A 97 19.63 -3.76 -0.21
CA ALA A 97 19.44 -2.39 -0.65
C ALA A 97 18.45 -2.36 -1.83
N GLY A 98 17.63 -1.33 -1.87
CA GLY A 98 16.67 -1.18 -2.96
C GLY A 98 15.97 0.16 -2.95
N THR A 99 15.10 0.35 -3.91
CA THR A 99 14.35 1.59 -4.11
C THR A 99 12.87 1.32 -4.18
N ILE A 100 12.09 2.13 -3.46
CA ILE A 100 10.63 2.18 -3.57
C ILE A 100 10.28 3.53 -4.17
N THR A 101 9.57 3.53 -5.29
CA THR A 101 9.13 4.75 -5.96
C THR A 101 7.63 4.90 -5.79
N LEU A 102 7.20 6.02 -5.23
CA LEU A 102 5.80 6.41 -5.16
C LEU A 102 5.54 7.44 -6.26
N HIS A 103 4.75 7.05 -7.24
CA HIS A 103 4.43 7.86 -8.41
C HIS A 103 2.97 8.28 -8.36
N VAL A 104 2.71 9.56 -8.59
CA VAL A 104 1.36 10.12 -8.63
C VAL A 104 1.22 10.95 -9.91
N GLU A 105 0.16 10.71 -10.65
CA GLU A 105 -0.17 11.51 -11.84
C GLU A 105 -1.70 11.63 -11.96
N GLU A 106 -2.15 12.51 -12.83
CA GLU A 106 -3.57 12.63 -13.13
C GLU A 106 -3.83 12.75 -14.62
N THR A 107 -5.00 12.28 -15.01
CA THR A 107 -5.61 12.53 -16.32
C THR A 107 -6.84 13.40 -16.07
N PRO A 108 -7.53 13.88 -17.12
CA PRO A 108 -8.78 14.63 -16.94
C PRO A 108 -9.86 13.91 -16.11
N THR A 109 -9.82 12.57 -16.08
CA THR A 109 -10.87 11.77 -15.44
C THR A 109 -10.40 10.90 -14.28
N LYS A 110 -9.08 10.75 -14.09
CA LYS A 110 -8.51 9.81 -13.12
C LYS A 110 -7.32 10.36 -12.37
N ALA A 111 -7.17 9.95 -11.12
CA ALA A 111 -5.93 10.03 -10.36
C ALA A 111 -5.28 8.65 -10.40
N ILE A 112 -3.97 8.60 -10.65
CA ILE A 112 -3.19 7.37 -10.82
C ILE A 112 -2.06 7.35 -9.80
N ILE A 113 -1.97 6.25 -9.06
CA ILE A 113 -0.93 6.05 -8.06
C ILE A 113 -0.20 4.74 -8.39
N GLU A 114 1.13 4.78 -8.39
CA GLU A 114 1.95 3.58 -8.55
C GLU A 114 2.94 3.44 -7.42
N VAL A 115 3.06 2.22 -6.91
CA VAL A 115 4.05 1.85 -5.91
C VAL A 115 4.96 0.82 -6.57
N SER A 116 6.19 1.20 -6.84
CA SER A 116 7.18 0.36 -7.53
C SER A 116 8.34 0.02 -6.62
N ASP A 117 8.79 -1.21 -6.66
CA ASP A 117 9.97 -1.64 -5.91
C ASP A 117 10.98 -2.35 -6.83
N THR A 118 12.20 -2.50 -6.32
CA THR A 118 13.29 -3.21 -6.99
C THR A 118 13.58 -4.56 -6.31
N GLY A 119 12.55 -5.17 -5.70
CA GLY A 119 12.67 -6.40 -4.95
C GLY A 119 12.64 -7.66 -5.78
N LYS A 120 12.29 -8.77 -5.14
CA LYS A 120 12.34 -10.12 -5.75
C LYS A 120 11.34 -10.35 -6.87
N GLY A 121 10.30 -9.52 -6.98
CA GLY A 121 9.21 -9.73 -7.93
C GLY A 121 8.25 -10.82 -7.51
N ILE A 122 7.20 -11.01 -8.31
CA ILE A 122 6.16 -12.01 -8.09
C ILE A 122 6.18 -13.01 -9.26
N ARG A 123 6.19 -14.30 -8.95
CA ARG A 123 6.14 -15.33 -10.00
C ARG A 123 4.81 -15.25 -10.75
N LYS A 124 4.83 -15.53 -12.05
CA LYS A 124 3.63 -15.51 -12.89
C LYS A 124 2.49 -16.35 -12.33
N LYS A 125 2.80 -17.50 -11.76
CA LYS A 125 1.80 -18.39 -11.17
C LYS A 125 1.09 -17.80 -9.95
N ASP A 126 1.70 -16.81 -9.29
CA ASP A 126 1.15 -16.17 -8.08
C ASP A 126 0.41 -14.88 -8.38
N LEU A 127 0.57 -14.29 -9.57
CA LEU A 127 -0.03 -12.98 -9.91
C LEU A 127 -1.55 -12.94 -9.73
N SER A 128 -2.24 -14.02 -10.11
CA SER A 128 -3.69 -14.07 -9.94
C SER A 128 -4.16 -14.25 -8.50
N ASN A 129 -3.24 -14.59 -7.59
CA ASN A 129 -3.55 -14.94 -6.21
C ASN A 129 -3.19 -13.87 -5.19
N VAL A 130 -2.41 -12.85 -5.57
CA VAL A 130 -1.83 -11.90 -4.60
C VAL A 130 -2.88 -11.13 -3.80
N PHE A 131 -4.07 -10.92 -4.35
CA PHE A 131 -5.16 -10.24 -3.67
C PHE A 131 -6.14 -11.18 -2.96
N LYS A 132 -5.93 -12.48 -3.05
CA LYS A 132 -6.81 -13.44 -2.38
C LYS A 132 -6.54 -13.45 -0.87
N PRO A 133 -7.58 -13.50 -0.04
CA PRO A 133 -7.39 -13.61 1.41
C PRO A 133 -6.55 -14.84 1.76
N GLY A 134 -5.59 -14.67 2.68
CA GLY A 134 -4.71 -15.74 3.12
C GLY A 134 -3.49 -15.98 2.25
N PHE A 135 -3.40 -15.37 1.07
CA PHE A 135 -2.20 -15.50 0.24
C PHE A 135 -1.03 -14.73 0.87
N THR A 136 0.08 -15.41 1.11
CA THR A 136 1.32 -14.79 1.56
C THR A 136 2.51 -15.68 1.22
N THR A 137 3.62 -15.05 0.83
CA THR A 137 4.92 -15.70 0.70
C THR A 137 5.80 -15.45 1.92
N LYS A 138 5.29 -14.73 2.92
CA LYS A 138 6.03 -14.37 4.13
C LYS A 138 5.80 -15.42 5.21
N LYS A 139 6.84 -15.75 5.96
CA LYS A 139 6.74 -16.68 7.09
C LYS A 139 5.84 -16.18 8.21
N ARG A 140 5.64 -14.86 8.34
CA ARG A 140 4.86 -14.22 9.40
C ARG A 140 3.74 -13.33 8.87
N GLY A 141 3.38 -13.47 7.60
CA GLY A 141 2.29 -12.72 7.02
C GLY A 141 0.95 -13.43 7.24
N TRP A 142 -0.10 -12.66 7.49
CA TRP A 142 -1.46 -13.20 7.67
C TRP A 142 -2.18 -13.32 6.34
N GLY A 143 -1.58 -12.80 5.25
CA GLY A 143 -2.17 -12.84 3.92
C GLY A 143 -3.42 -11.97 3.75
N LEU A 144 -3.66 -11.02 4.66
CA LEU A 144 -4.86 -10.19 4.65
C LEU A 144 -4.62 -8.77 4.12
N GLY A 145 -3.36 -8.31 4.09
CA GLY A 145 -3.04 -6.93 3.74
C GLY A 145 -3.49 -6.53 2.35
N LEU A 146 -3.14 -7.30 1.33
CA LEU A 146 -3.49 -6.99 -0.06
C LEU A 146 -4.98 -7.20 -0.34
N SER A 147 -5.61 -8.21 0.24
CA SER A 147 -7.05 -8.43 0.05
C SER A 147 -7.85 -7.28 0.66
N LEU A 148 -7.44 -6.79 1.84
CA LEU A 148 -8.09 -5.66 2.49
C LEU A 148 -7.80 -4.35 1.73
N ALA A 149 -6.58 -4.15 1.25
CA ALA A 149 -6.23 -3.00 0.41
C ALA A 149 -7.13 -2.95 -0.84
N LYS A 150 -7.35 -4.08 -1.49
CA LYS A 150 -8.25 -4.16 -2.65
C LYS A 150 -9.69 -3.78 -2.29
N ARG A 151 -10.20 -4.26 -1.16
CA ARG A 151 -11.54 -3.88 -0.69
C ARG A 151 -11.65 -2.38 -0.43
N ILE A 152 -10.65 -1.79 0.21
CA ILE A 152 -10.63 -0.34 0.47
C ILE A 152 -10.63 0.45 -0.83
N VAL A 153 -9.79 0.07 -1.77
CA VAL A 153 -9.70 0.79 -3.06
C VAL A 153 -10.97 0.59 -3.89
N GLU A 154 -11.43 -0.65 -4.04
CA GLU A 154 -12.49 -0.97 -5.01
C GLU A 154 -13.90 -0.82 -4.44
N GLU A 155 -14.14 -1.29 -3.21
CA GLU A 155 -15.47 -1.21 -2.60
C GLU A 155 -15.75 0.15 -1.98
N TYR A 156 -14.80 0.69 -1.23
CA TYR A 156 -14.98 1.96 -0.53
C TYR A 156 -14.73 3.17 -1.43
N HIS A 157 -13.59 3.19 -2.14
CA HIS A 157 -13.20 4.32 -2.99
C HIS A 157 -13.70 4.21 -4.44
N LYS A 158 -14.29 3.06 -4.82
CA LYS A 158 -14.80 2.80 -6.17
C LYS A 158 -13.72 2.90 -7.26
N GLY A 159 -12.48 2.60 -6.89
CA GLY A 159 -11.34 2.60 -7.79
C GLY A 159 -10.95 1.19 -8.24
N ARG A 160 -9.74 1.07 -8.73
CA ARG A 160 -9.15 -0.22 -9.15
C ARG A 160 -7.73 -0.32 -8.65
N ILE A 161 -7.32 -1.53 -8.28
CA ILE A 161 -5.94 -1.85 -7.91
C ILE A 161 -5.52 -3.15 -8.58
N TRP A 162 -4.31 -3.19 -9.15
CA TRP A 162 -3.77 -4.40 -9.76
C TRP A 162 -2.25 -4.34 -9.83
N VAL A 163 -1.62 -5.48 -10.16
CA VAL A 163 -0.19 -5.54 -10.46
C VAL A 163 0.00 -5.11 -11.91
N LYS A 164 0.56 -3.94 -12.12
CA LYS A 164 0.84 -3.41 -13.46
C LYS A 164 1.94 -4.20 -14.15
N SER A 165 3.00 -4.50 -13.39
CA SER A 165 4.13 -5.28 -13.90
C SER A 165 4.86 -5.93 -12.73
N SER A 166 5.42 -7.10 -12.99
CA SER A 166 6.32 -7.77 -12.06
C SER A 166 7.24 -8.70 -12.80
N GLU A 167 8.52 -8.64 -12.46
CA GLU A 167 9.55 -9.50 -13.04
C GLU A 167 10.44 -10.04 -11.93
N VAL A 168 10.57 -11.36 -11.88
CA VAL A 168 11.39 -12.03 -10.87
C VAL A 168 12.84 -11.51 -10.95
N GLY A 169 13.35 -11.06 -9.80
CA GLY A 169 14.69 -10.49 -9.71
C GLY A 169 14.79 -9.00 -10.03
N HIS A 170 13.72 -8.37 -10.50
CA HIS A 170 13.72 -6.95 -10.90
C HIS A 170 12.75 -6.08 -10.12
N GLY A 171 11.64 -6.63 -9.67
CA GLY A 171 10.70 -5.91 -8.83
C GLY A 171 9.25 -5.95 -9.31
N THR A 172 8.41 -5.18 -8.64
CA THR A 172 6.97 -5.14 -8.85
C THR A 172 6.45 -3.73 -8.85
N THR A 173 5.46 -3.45 -9.68
CA THR A 173 4.70 -2.19 -9.68
C THR A 173 3.22 -2.49 -9.47
N PHE A 174 2.66 -1.97 -8.37
CA PHE A 174 1.22 -1.94 -8.15
C PHE A 174 0.66 -0.61 -8.65
N ARG A 175 -0.50 -0.67 -9.28
CA ARG A 175 -1.18 0.52 -9.79
C ARG A 175 -2.57 0.65 -9.20
N ILE A 176 -2.91 1.87 -8.80
CA ILE A 176 -4.24 2.25 -8.32
C ILE A 176 -4.77 3.35 -9.24
N GLU A 177 -6.01 3.23 -9.66
CA GLU A 177 -6.73 4.28 -10.36
C GLU A 177 -7.98 4.67 -9.59
N LEU A 178 -8.17 5.97 -9.39
CA LEU A 178 -9.33 6.56 -8.74
C LEU A 178 -10.00 7.53 -9.70
N LYS A 179 -11.33 7.52 -9.72
CA LYS A 179 -12.09 8.50 -10.50
C LYS A 179 -12.01 9.87 -9.84
N LYS A 180 -11.83 10.88 -10.66
CA LYS A 180 -11.83 12.27 -10.22
C LYS A 180 -13.25 12.84 -10.22
#